data_8bbbf4ff4d8ebc61b3d51dc539b08658
#
_entry.id   8bbbf4ff4d8ebc61b3d51dc539b08658
#
_cell.length_a   1.000
_cell.length_b   1.000
_cell.length_c   1.000
_cell.angle_alpha   90.00
_cell.angle_beta   90.00
_cell.angle_gamma   90.00
#
_symmetry.space_group_name_H-M   'P 1'
#
loop_
_entity.id
_entity.type
_entity.pdbx_description
1 polymer ?
#
loop_
_entity_poly.entity_id
_entity_poly.type
_entity_poly.pdbx_seq_one_letter_code
_entity_poly.pdbx_strand_id
1 'polypeptide(L)'
;LFVFLIVLVIGFFISWFVRSPSLEQSIEKPNTQGIQEALNEAFRSKSYILLVSGFFVCGFHITLVGTHVPTYVIDRGLESWTAAAILSLIGLFNIFGSLFSGYLSTKMSKKIILSAIYTLRGVSIILFIFLPASNINAFIFGASFGFLWLSTVPATSGIVAHIFGTKFLGLLYGIVFLSHQIGSFFGAYLGGLFHDLYGSYDYAW
;
A
#
# COMPACT_ATOMS: atom_id res chain seq x y z
N LEU A 1 -16.48 -4.81 -17.17
CA LEU A 1 -15.66 -4.81 -18.38
C LEU A 1 -15.57 -3.41 -19.00
N PHE A 2 -16.71 -2.71 -19.20
CA PHE A 2 -16.73 -1.38 -19.83
C PHE A 2 -15.91 -0.31 -19.08
N VAL A 3 -16.08 -0.23 -17.75
CA VAL A 3 -15.30 0.69 -16.89
C VAL A 3 -13.80 0.39 -16.96
N PHE A 4 -13.44 -0.89 -16.97
CA PHE A 4 -12.05 -1.32 -17.09
C PHE A 4 -11.41 -0.89 -18.43
N LEU A 5 -12.15 -1.04 -19.54
CA LEU A 5 -11.71 -0.57 -20.86
C LEU A 5 -11.54 0.95 -20.90
N ILE A 6 -12.46 1.70 -20.31
CA ILE A 6 -12.36 3.17 -20.20
C ILE A 6 -11.10 3.58 -19.43
N VAL A 7 -10.83 2.94 -18.29
CA VAL A 7 -9.63 3.21 -17.47
C VAL A 7 -8.35 2.87 -18.23
N LEU A 8 -8.32 1.77 -18.99
CA LEU A 8 -7.16 1.41 -19.82
C LEU A 8 -6.94 2.43 -20.96
N VAL A 9 -8.00 2.87 -21.64
CA VAL A 9 -7.90 3.87 -22.71
C VAL A 9 -7.39 5.20 -22.13
N ILE A 10 -7.96 5.66 -21.03
CA ILE A 10 -7.49 6.88 -20.35
C ILE A 10 -6.03 6.75 -19.92
N GLY A 11 -5.66 5.62 -19.31
CA GLY A 11 -4.28 5.34 -18.89
C GLY A 11 -3.30 5.35 -20.08
N PHE A 12 -3.71 4.77 -21.22
CA PHE A 12 -2.92 4.79 -22.45
C PHE A 12 -2.71 6.22 -22.96
N PHE A 13 -3.77 7.05 -23.04
CA PHE A 13 -3.65 8.45 -23.45
C PHE A 13 -2.79 9.25 -22.48
N ILE A 14 -2.97 9.09 -21.17
CA ILE A 14 -2.14 9.76 -20.17
C ILE A 14 -0.67 9.37 -20.36
N SER A 15 -0.36 8.08 -20.54
CA SER A 15 1.02 7.62 -20.73
C SER A 15 1.67 8.17 -21.99
N TRP A 16 0.88 8.43 -23.05
CA TRP A 16 1.35 9.05 -24.28
C TRP A 16 1.74 10.52 -24.08
N PHE A 17 1.04 11.24 -23.21
CA PHE A 17 1.33 12.65 -22.92
C PHE A 17 2.36 12.84 -21.79
N VAL A 18 2.61 11.83 -20.95
CA VAL A 18 3.69 11.87 -19.97
C VAL A 18 5.02 11.75 -20.72
N ARG A 19 5.60 12.89 -21.05
CA ARG A 19 7.01 12.93 -21.47
C ARG A 19 7.83 12.38 -20.32
N SER A 20 8.53 11.28 -20.56
CA SER A 20 9.63 10.88 -19.67
C SER A 20 10.53 12.11 -19.54
N PRO A 21 10.87 12.58 -18.32
CA PRO A 21 11.94 13.54 -18.17
C PRO A 21 13.12 12.96 -18.95
N SER A 22 13.66 13.72 -19.89
CA SER A 22 14.86 13.31 -20.61
C SER A 22 15.85 12.81 -19.58
N LEU A 23 16.43 11.64 -19.79
CA LEU A 23 17.48 11.03 -18.96
C LEU A 23 18.79 11.88 -18.97
N GLU A 24 18.71 13.10 -19.42
CA GLU A 24 19.72 14.14 -19.33
C GLU A 24 19.67 14.75 -17.94
N GLN A 25 20.71 14.42 -17.21
CA GLN A 25 21.16 15.05 -15.96
C GLN A 25 20.92 14.29 -14.66
N SER A 26 21.40 13.07 -14.59
CA SER A 26 22.35 12.79 -13.54
C SER A 26 23.65 12.36 -14.24
N ILE A 27 24.66 13.19 -14.22
CA ILE A 27 26.04 12.77 -14.41
C ILE A 27 26.35 11.91 -13.18
N GLU A 28 25.71 10.76 -13.09
CA GLU A 28 26.13 9.68 -12.19
C GLU A 28 27.50 9.26 -12.74
N LYS A 29 28.52 9.37 -11.87
CA LYS A 29 29.81 8.68 -12.09
C LYS A 29 29.49 7.29 -12.65
N PRO A 30 30.21 6.79 -13.65
CA PRO A 30 29.92 5.49 -14.23
C PRO A 30 29.89 4.47 -13.11
N ASN A 31 28.70 4.09 -12.70
CA ASN A 31 28.50 3.10 -11.66
C ASN A 31 28.76 1.75 -12.33
N THR A 32 29.99 1.24 -12.17
CA THR A 32 30.45 -0.04 -12.68
C THR A 32 29.88 -1.22 -11.89
N GLN A 33 29.12 -0.94 -10.82
CA GLN A 33 28.51 -1.93 -9.95
C GLN A 33 27.67 -2.93 -10.73
N GLY A 34 27.89 -4.21 -10.49
CA GLY A 34 27.10 -5.31 -11.04
C GLY A 34 25.82 -5.55 -10.24
N ILE A 35 24.88 -6.29 -10.82
CA ILE A 35 23.60 -6.68 -10.18
C ILE A 35 23.86 -7.39 -8.84
N GLN A 36 24.80 -8.33 -8.82
CA GLN A 36 25.14 -9.12 -7.62
C GLN A 36 25.66 -8.24 -6.47
N GLU A 37 26.45 -7.23 -6.79
CA GLU A 37 26.97 -6.27 -5.80
C GLU A 37 25.83 -5.42 -5.24
N ALA A 38 24.93 -4.93 -6.10
CA ALA A 38 23.76 -4.15 -5.68
C ALA A 38 22.84 -4.95 -4.76
N LEU A 39 22.59 -6.24 -5.06
CA LEU A 39 21.82 -7.13 -4.21
C LEU A 39 22.52 -7.37 -2.86
N ASN A 40 23.81 -7.65 -2.86
CA ASN A 40 24.59 -7.87 -1.65
C ASN A 40 24.60 -6.62 -0.75
N GLU A 41 24.74 -5.44 -1.34
CA GLU A 41 24.66 -4.17 -0.63
C GLU A 41 23.26 -3.96 -0.01
N ALA A 42 22.22 -4.19 -0.80
CA ALA A 42 20.83 -4.03 -0.35
C ALA A 42 20.51 -4.97 0.83
N PHE A 43 20.83 -6.26 0.72
CA PHE A 43 20.55 -7.23 1.78
C PHE A 43 21.44 -7.08 3.03
N ARG A 44 22.55 -6.35 2.95
CA ARG A 44 23.34 -5.94 4.13
C ARG A 44 22.82 -4.66 4.77
N SER A 45 22.01 -3.89 4.09
CA SER A 45 21.43 -2.64 4.59
C SER A 45 20.26 -2.91 5.52
N LYS A 46 20.41 -2.56 6.81
CA LYS A 46 19.30 -2.65 7.79
C LYS A 46 18.08 -1.85 7.35
N SER A 47 18.30 -0.69 6.73
CA SER A 47 17.21 0.15 6.23
C SER A 47 16.41 -0.53 5.13
N TYR A 48 17.08 -1.26 4.24
CA TYR A 48 16.41 -2.01 3.19
C TYR A 48 15.62 -3.20 3.73
N ILE A 49 16.21 -3.98 4.65
CA ILE A 49 15.52 -5.10 5.30
C ILE A 49 14.25 -4.62 6.03
N LEU A 50 14.35 -3.53 6.79
CA LEU A 50 13.19 -2.93 7.45
C LEU A 50 12.13 -2.45 6.45
N LEU A 51 12.54 -1.92 5.30
CA LEU A 51 11.63 -1.49 4.25
C LEU A 51 10.89 -2.68 3.62
N VAL A 52 11.60 -3.77 3.33
CA VAL A 52 11.04 -5.05 2.84
C VAL A 52 10.03 -5.60 3.85
N SER A 53 10.41 -5.66 5.14
CA SER A 53 9.52 -6.15 6.21
C SER A 53 8.29 -5.24 6.39
N GLY A 54 8.47 -3.93 6.37
CA GLY A 54 7.36 -2.98 6.46
C GLY A 54 6.39 -3.11 5.28
N PHE A 55 6.91 -3.36 4.09
CA PHE A 55 6.06 -3.52 2.90
C PHE A 55 5.34 -4.87 2.87
N PHE A 56 5.91 -5.92 3.48
CA PHE A 56 5.19 -7.16 3.78
C PHE A 56 3.97 -6.89 4.66
N VAL A 57 4.14 -6.16 5.77
CA VAL A 57 3.03 -5.79 6.67
C VAL A 57 2.00 -4.93 5.95
N CYS A 58 2.45 -4.04 5.04
CA CYS A 58 1.54 -3.27 4.20
C CYS A 58 0.62 -4.18 3.38
N GLY A 59 1.19 -5.14 2.66
CA GLY A 59 0.44 -6.10 1.85
C GLY A 59 -0.53 -6.91 2.69
N PHE A 60 -0.09 -7.37 3.86
CA PHE A 60 -0.92 -8.11 4.80
C PHE A 60 -2.17 -7.30 5.19
N HIS A 61 -2.00 -6.07 5.68
CA HIS A 61 -3.11 -5.22 6.11
C HIS A 61 -4.07 -4.87 4.96
N ILE A 62 -3.53 -4.51 3.81
CA ILE A 62 -4.34 -4.12 2.66
C ILE A 62 -5.23 -5.27 2.21
N THR A 63 -4.67 -6.46 2.10
CA THR A 63 -5.44 -7.60 1.59
C THR A 63 -6.37 -8.17 2.66
N LEU A 64 -5.96 -8.20 3.93
CA LEU A 64 -6.85 -8.56 5.03
C LEU A 64 -8.10 -7.68 5.03
N VAL A 65 -7.93 -6.36 5.01
CA VAL A 65 -9.04 -5.39 4.99
C VAL A 65 -9.85 -5.52 3.70
N GLY A 66 -9.21 -5.50 2.54
CA GLY A 66 -9.89 -5.51 1.24
C GLY A 66 -10.73 -6.77 1.00
N THR A 67 -10.27 -7.92 1.53
CA THR A 67 -10.96 -9.20 1.36
C THR A 67 -12.03 -9.43 2.43
N HIS A 68 -11.75 -9.08 3.69
CA HIS A 68 -12.58 -9.55 4.81
C HIS A 68 -13.49 -8.48 5.44
N VAL A 69 -13.23 -7.18 5.24
CA VAL A 69 -14.13 -6.11 5.74
C VAL A 69 -15.56 -6.25 5.24
N PRO A 70 -15.84 -6.63 3.98
CA PRO A 70 -17.22 -6.82 3.52
C PRO A 70 -17.99 -7.83 4.36
N THR A 71 -17.40 -8.99 4.62
CA THR A 71 -18.04 -10.02 5.45
C THR A 71 -18.10 -9.58 6.92
N TYR A 72 -17.01 -9.02 7.44
CA TYR A 72 -16.94 -8.54 8.83
C TYR A 72 -18.04 -7.54 9.19
N VAL A 73 -18.37 -6.59 8.32
CA VAL A 73 -19.44 -5.62 8.61
C VAL A 73 -20.82 -6.25 8.57
N ILE A 74 -21.03 -7.25 7.71
CA ILE A 74 -22.28 -8.01 7.63
C ILE A 74 -22.43 -8.87 8.90
N ASP A 75 -21.38 -9.55 9.36
CA ASP A 75 -21.38 -10.34 10.60
C ASP A 75 -21.67 -9.48 11.84
N ARG A 76 -21.33 -8.18 11.77
CA ARG A 76 -21.68 -7.20 12.82
C ARG A 76 -23.07 -6.57 12.66
N GLY A 77 -23.91 -7.09 11.77
CA GLY A 77 -25.29 -6.69 11.58
C GLY A 77 -25.50 -5.46 10.71
N LEU A 78 -24.48 -5.02 9.97
CA LEU A 78 -24.63 -3.94 8.98
C LEU A 78 -25.12 -4.50 7.65
N GLU A 79 -25.77 -3.66 6.86
CA GLU A 79 -26.33 -4.06 5.56
C GLU A 79 -25.24 -4.21 4.49
N SER A 80 -25.49 -5.06 3.50
CA SER A 80 -24.53 -5.35 2.41
C SER A 80 -24.13 -4.11 1.60
N TRP A 81 -25.00 -3.10 1.49
CA TRP A 81 -24.64 -1.85 0.83
C TRP A 81 -23.57 -1.06 1.57
N THR A 82 -23.50 -1.18 2.90
CA THR A 82 -22.43 -0.60 3.72
C THR A 82 -21.08 -1.17 3.35
N ALA A 83 -21.00 -2.49 3.13
CA ALA A 83 -19.78 -3.15 2.67
C ALA A 83 -19.32 -2.59 1.31
N ALA A 84 -20.23 -2.45 0.36
CA ALA A 84 -19.94 -1.86 -0.95
C ALA A 84 -19.49 -0.40 -0.84
N ALA A 85 -20.14 0.38 0.04
CA ALA A 85 -19.80 1.77 0.28
C ALA A 85 -18.39 1.93 0.88
N ILE A 86 -17.99 1.08 1.84
CA ILE A 86 -16.63 1.08 2.41
C ILE A 86 -15.59 0.88 1.31
N LEU A 87 -15.75 -0.15 0.48
CA LEU A 87 -14.80 -0.42 -0.62
C LEU A 87 -14.73 0.73 -1.62
N SER A 88 -15.88 1.35 -1.91
CA SER A 88 -15.94 2.54 -2.79
C SER A 88 -15.22 3.74 -2.18
N LEU A 89 -15.40 3.98 -0.87
CA LEU A 89 -14.69 5.04 -0.14
C LEU A 89 -13.19 4.76 -0.09
N ILE A 90 -12.77 3.51 0.16
CA ILE A 90 -11.36 3.13 0.10
C ILE A 90 -10.78 3.48 -1.26
N GLY A 91 -11.43 3.09 -2.35
CA GLY A 91 -10.98 3.40 -3.71
C GLY A 91 -10.89 4.90 -4.00
N LEU A 92 -11.91 5.66 -3.61
CA LEU A 92 -11.96 7.10 -3.82
C LEU A 92 -10.86 7.84 -3.03
N PHE A 93 -10.77 7.58 -1.73
CA PHE A 93 -9.81 8.27 -0.87
C PHE A 93 -8.37 7.83 -1.12
N ASN A 94 -8.14 6.63 -1.67
CA ASN A 94 -6.82 6.18 -2.09
C ASN A 94 -6.21 7.09 -3.17
N ILE A 95 -7.02 7.65 -4.07
CA ILE A 95 -6.55 8.60 -5.08
C ILE A 95 -5.95 9.84 -4.40
N PHE A 96 -6.69 10.44 -3.47
CA PHE A 96 -6.23 11.63 -2.75
C PHE A 96 -5.04 11.32 -1.86
N GLY A 97 -5.04 10.19 -1.15
CA GLY A 97 -3.96 9.79 -0.27
C GLY A 97 -2.65 9.55 -1.00
N SER A 98 -2.67 8.84 -2.13
CA SER A 98 -1.47 8.57 -2.92
C SER A 98 -0.87 9.84 -3.53
N LEU A 99 -1.69 10.74 -4.05
CA LEU A 99 -1.24 12.05 -4.56
C LEU A 99 -0.67 12.92 -3.44
N PHE A 100 -1.33 12.97 -2.28
CA PHE A 100 -0.87 13.73 -1.13
C PHE A 100 0.46 13.21 -0.59
N SER A 101 0.60 11.88 -0.46
CA SER A 101 1.85 11.24 -0.05
C SER A 101 2.97 11.50 -1.06
N GLY A 102 2.67 11.45 -2.36
CA GLY A 102 3.63 11.81 -3.41
C GLY A 102 4.12 13.25 -3.24
N TYR A 103 3.21 14.19 -3.06
CA TYR A 103 3.55 15.59 -2.80
C TYR A 103 4.37 15.77 -1.51
N LEU A 104 3.95 15.17 -0.40
CA LEU A 104 4.69 15.25 0.86
C LEU A 104 6.11 14.66 0.74
N SER A 105 6.27 13.60 -0.06
CA SER A 105 7.58 12.97 -0.29
C SER A 105 8.61 13.87 -0.94
N THR A 106 8.18 14.99 -1.55
CA THR A 106 9.07 16.04 -2.07
C THR A 106 9.46 17.09 -1.02
N LYS A 107 8.69 17.20 0.08
CA LYS A 107 8.84 18.26 1.09
C LYS A 107 9.37 17.76 2.42
N MET A 108 9.12 16.50 2.76
CA MET A 108 9.41 15.93 4.07
C MET A 108 10.21 14.62 3.95
N SER A 109 10.80 14.22 5.07
CA SER A 109 11.48 12.93 5.16
C SER A 109 10.51 11.78 4.89
N LYS A 110 10.82 10.97 3.90
CA LYS A 110 10.03 9.80 3.51
C LYS A 110 9.87 8.78 4.65
N LYS A 111 10.84 8.71 5.57
CA LYS A 111 10.77 7.86 6.77
C LYS A 111 9.64 8.31 7.70
N ILE A 112 9.50 9.62 7.93
CA ILE A 112 8.44 10.19 8.77
C ILE A 112 7.08 9.92 8.14
N ILE A 113 6.97 10.11 6.82
CA ILE A 113 5.73 9.85 6.07
C ILE A 113 5.32 8.39 6.23
N LEU A 114 6.22 7.44 6.01
CA LEU A 114 5.93 6.01 6.18
C LEU A 114 5.53 5.67 7.62
N SER A 115 6.27 6.18 8.61
CA SER A 115 5.95 5.95 10.02
C SER A 115 4.55 6.48 10.36
N ALA A 116 4.21 7.69 9.91
CA ALA A 116 2.89 8.28 10.11
C ALA A 116 1.79 7.44 9.45
N ILE A 117 1.99 7.00 8.19
CA ILE A 117 1.01 6.17 7.47
C ILE A 117 0.76 4.86 8.20
N TYR A 118 1.81 4.13 8.61
CA TYR A 118 1.64 2.86 9.32
C TYR A 118 0.97 3.03 10.68
N THR A 119 1.36 4.06 11.45
CA THR A 119 0.74 4.38 12.74
C THR A 119 -0.74 4.73 12.58
N LEU A 120 -1.06 5.65 11.67
CA LEU A 120 -2.46 6.06 11.44
C LEU A 120 -3.31 4.91 10.90
N ARG A 121 -2.74 4.02 10.08
CA ARG A 121 -3.43 2.82 9.60
C ARG A 121 -3.75 1.88 10.75
N GLY A 122 -2.80 1.63 11.65
CA GLY A 122 -3.02 0.84 12.86
C GLY A 122 -4.10 1.45 13.75
N VAL A 123 -4.05 2.77 13.98
CA VAL A 123 -5.08 3.50 14.74
C VAL A 123 -6.46 3.37 14.06
N SER A 124 -6.53 3.52 12.74
CA SER A 124 -7.78 3.39 11.98
C SER A 124 -8.40 1.99 12.14
N ILE A 125 -7.60 0.93 12.08
CA ILE A 125 -8.05 -0.45 12.28
C ILE A 125 -8.53 -0.64 13.74
N ILE A 126 -7.75 -0.21 14.73
CA ILE A 126 -8.12 -0.32 16.15
C ILE A 126 -9.44 0.37 16.42
N LEU A 127 -9.62 1.61 15.95
CA LEU A 127 -10.86 2.34 16.13
C LEU A 127 -12.04 1.61 15.47
N PHE A 128 -11.86 1.08 14.27
CA PHE A 128 -12.91 0.35 13.56
C PHE A 128 -13.38 -0.91 14.30
N ILE A 129 -12.46 -1.63 14.94
CA ILE A 129 -12.78 -2.85 15.68
C ILE A 129 -13.50 -2.53 16.99
N PHE A 130 -13.01 -1.53 17.74
CA PHE A 130 -13.51 -1.24 19.10
C PHE A 130 -14.71 -0.31 19.13
N LEU A 131 -14.96 0.49 18.09
CA LEU A 131 -16.15 1.34 18.04
C LEU A 131 -17.41 0.53 17.70
N PRO A 132 -18.59 1.00 18.17
CA PRO A 132 -19.86 0.36 17.85
C PRO A 132 -20.05 0.20 16.35
N ALA A 133 -20.61 -0.94 15.90
CA ALA A 133 -20.94 -1.16 14.50
C ALA A 133 -22.02 -0.15 14.07
N SER A 134 -21.64 0.75 13.19
CA SER A 134 -22.54 1.74 12.58
C SER A 134 -22.08 2.13 11.20
N ASN A 135 -22.98 2.55 10.33
CA ASN A 135 -22.64 3.02 9.00
C ASN A 135 -21.64 4.20 9.04
N ILE A 136 -21.78 5.10 10.01
CA ILE A 136 -20.90 6.27 10.16
C ILE A 136 -19.48 5.82 10.45
N ASN A 137 -19.28 4.93 11.44
CA ASN A 137 -17.94 4.41 11.78
C ASN A 137 -17.33 3.63 10.62
N ALA A 138 -18.14 2.85 9.90
CA ALA A 138 -17.73 2.12 8.72
C ALA A 138 -17.27 3.06 7.59
N PHE A 139 -17.94 4.16 7.36
CA PHE A 139 -17.56 5.14 6.32
C PHE A 139 -16.33 5.95 6.72
N ILE A 140 -16.21 6.35 7.99
CA ILE A 140 -14.99 6.99 8.51
C ILE A 140 -13.80 6.07 8.34
N PHE A 141 -13.95 4.78 8.65
CA PHE A 141 -12.91 3.78 8.42
C PHE A 141 -12.55 3.67 6.93
N GLY A 142 -13.55 3.50 6.06
CA GLY A 142 -13.34 3.41 4.61
C GLY A 142 -12.58 4.61 4.04
N ALA A 143 -12.95 5.82 4.45
CA ALA A 143 -12.29 7.05 4.02
C ALA A 143 -10.86 7.18 4.58
N SER A 144 -10.67 6.97 5.89
CA SER A 144 -9.36 7.10 6.54
C SER A 144 -8.37 6.02 6.10
N PHE A 145 -8.81 4.77 6.07
CA PHE A 145 -7.99 3.65 5.63
C PHE A 145 -7.66 3.75 4.14
N GLY A 146 -8.66 4.17 3.33
CA GLY A 146 -8.48 4.42 1.90
C GLY A 146 -7.44 5.49 1.62
N PHE A 147 -7.47 6.61 2.35
CA PHE A 147 -6.47 7.68 2.23
C PHE A 147 -5.05 7.16 2.52
N LEU A 148 -4.92 6.19 3.40
CA LEU A 148 -3.63 5.57 3.76
C LEU A 148 -3.27 4.36 2.90
N TRP A 149 -4.16 3.88 2.01
CA TRP A 149 -4.07 2.59 1.31
C TRP A 149 -2.77 2.41 0.52
N LEU A 150 -2.59 3.15 -0.57
CA LEU A 150 -1.36 3.10 -1.38
C LEU A 150 -0.43 4.29 -1.14
N SER A 151 -0.67 5.08 -0.11
CA SER A 151 0.15 6.24 0.24
C SER A 151 1.60 5.86 0.61
N THR A 152 1.86 4.59 0.91
CA THR A 152 3.20 4.07 1.17
C THR A 152 4.06 3.93 -0.09
N VAL A 153 3.44 3.78 -1.26
CA VAL A 153 4.14 3.47 -2.53
C VAL A 153 5.13 4.56 -2.95
N PRO A 154 4.74 5.86 -3.04
CA PRO A 154 5.66 6.92 -3.45
C PRO A 154 6.83 7.10 -2.47
N ALA A 155 6.56 7.01 -1.17
CA ALA A 155 7.59 7.17 -0.15
C ALA A 155 8.57 5.98 -0.17
N THR A 156 8.09 4.75 -0.34
CA THR A 156 8.92 3.53 -0.36
C THR A 156 9.83 3.49 -1.58
N SER A 157 9.29 3.70 -2.79
CA SER A 157 10.11 3.76 -4.01
C SER A 157 11.14 4.89 -3.93
N GLY A 158 10.75 6.04 -3.39
CA GLY A 158 11.65 7.17 -3.17
C GLY A 158 12.76 6.91 -2.15
N ILE A 159 12.56 6.05 -1.13
CA ILE A 159 13.61 5.63 -0.20
C ILE A 159 14.60 4.71 -0.92
N VAL A 160 14.13 3.74 -1.69
CA VAL A 160 14.99 2.83 -2.45
C VAL A 160 15.86 3.63 -3.42
N ALA A 161 15.26 4.57 -4.16
CA ALA A 161 15.99 5.45 -5.08
C ALA A 161 17.03 6.33 -4.36
N HIS A 162 16.72 6.80 -3.15
CA HIS A 162 17.62 7.65 -2.37
C HIS A 162 18.83 6.87 -1.82
N ILE A 163 18.65 5.60 -1.43
CA ILE A 163 19.73 4.81 -0.82
C ILE A 163 20.62 4.18 -1.89
N PHE A 164 20.03 3.63 -2.96
CA PHE A 164 20.75 2.80 -3.95
C PHE A 164 20.86 3.43 -5.34
N GLY A 165 20.35 4.65 -5.50
CA GLY A 165 20.30 5.30 -6.82
C GLY A 165 19.21 4.73 -7.72
N THR A 166 19.19 5.21 -8.98
CA THR A 166 18.14 4.87 -9.95
C THR A 166 18.48 3.65 -10.81
N LYS A 167 19.78 3.30 -10.94
CA LYS A 167 20.26 2.23 -11.82
C LYS A 167 19.58 0.88 -11.56
N PHE A 168 19.46 0.48 -10.29
CA PHE A 168 18.87 -0.80 -9.88
C PHE A 168 17.51 -0.62 -9.19
N LEU A 169 16.88 0.56 -9.31
CA LEU A 169 15.62 0.86 -8.66
C LEU A 169 14.53 -0.17 -8.98
N GLY A 170 14.37 -0.52 -10.26
CA GLY A 170 13.36 -1.49 -10.69
C GLY A 170 13.55 -2.86 -10.04
N LEU A 171 14.80 -3.34 -9.95
CA LEU A 171 15.11 -4.62 -9.32
C LEU A 171 14.88 -4.59 -7.81
N LEU A 172 15.47 -3.61 -7.12
CA LEU A 172 15.39 -3.53 -5.65
C LEU A 172 13.98 -3.19 -5.16
N TYR A 173 13.29 -2.29 -5.84
CA TYR A 173 11.88 -2.02 -5.52
C TYR A 173 10.97 -3.20 -5.89
N GLY A 174 11.28 -3.94 -6.95
CA GLY A 174 10.59 -5.18 -7.30
C GLY A 174 10.64 -6.23 -6.17
N ILE A 175 11.78 -6.39 -5.50
CA ILE A 175 11.92 -7.28 -4.34
C ILE A 175 11.07 -6.78 -3.15
N VAL A 176 11.09 -5.47 -2.88
CA VAL A 176 10.20 -4.86 -1.88
C VAL A 176 8.74 -5.13 -2.19
N PHE A 177 8.36 -4.99 -3.47
CA PHE A 177 6.99 -5.25 -3.92
C PHE A 177 6.62 -6.74 -3.87
N LEU A 178 7.56 -7.64 -4.14
CA LEU A 178 7.37 -9.08 -3.96
C LEU A 178 7.04 -9.42 -2.50
N SER A 179 7.74 -8.80 -1.54
CA SER A 179 7.43 -9.01 -0.12
C SER A 179 6.01 -8.56 0.24
N HIS A 180 5.53 -7.47 -0.36
CA HIS A 180 4.15 -7.02 -0.24
C HIS A 180 3.16 -8.08 -0.75
N GLN A 181 3.43 -8.70 -1.90
CA GLN A 181 2.56 -9.74 -2.46
C GLN A 181 2.53 -10.99 -1.56
N ILE A 182 3.67 -11.37 -0.97
CA ILE A 182 3.73 -12.45 0.01
C ILE A 182 2.89 -12.09 1.25
N GLY A 183 3.02 -10.86 1.75
CA GLY A 183 2.19 -10.35 2.84
C GLY A 183 0.70 -10.37 2.49
N SER A 184 0.34 -9.98 1.27
CA SER A 184 -1.03 -10.00 0.74
C SER A 184 -1.62 -11.41 0.75
N PHE A 185 -0.85 -12.40 0.32
CA PHE A 185 -1.26 -13.80 0.39
C PHE A 185 -1.61 -14.21 1.82
N PHE A 186 -0.73 -13.92 2.79
CA PHE A 186 -1.00 -14.25 4.19
C PHE A 186 -2.18 -13.46 4.77
N GLY A 187 -2.38 -12.20 4.37
CA GLY A 187 -3.53 -11.41 4.82
C GLY A 187 -4.87 -12.00 4.38
N ALA A 188 -4.97 -12.40 3.11
CA ALA A 188 -6.17 -13.06 2.61
C ALA A 188 -6.36 -14.44 3.25
N TYR A 189 -5.31 -15.26 3.26
CA TYR A 189 -5.38 -16.64 3.72
C TYR A 189 -5.68 -16.76 5.22
N LEU A 190 -4.95 -16.04 6.07
CA LEU A 190 -5.13 -16.12 7.52
C LEU A 190 -6.46 -15.52 7.96
N GLY A 191 -6.92 -14.44 7.32
CA GLY A 191 -8.24 -13.88 7.61
C GLY A 191 -9.37 -14.91 7.38
N GLY A 192 -9.34 -15.61 6.25
CA GLY A 192 -10.29 -16.69 5.95
C GLY A 192 -10.15 -17.88 6.91
N LEU A 193 -8.92 -18.33 7.15
CA LEU A 193 -8.64 -19.47 8.03
C LEU A 193 -9.16 -19.22 9.46
N PHE A 194 -8.92 -18.03 10.03
CA PHE A 194 -9.41 -17.71 11.37
C PHE A 194 -10.94 -17.64 11.40
N HIS A 195 -11.57 -17.08 10.38
CA HIS A 195 -13.02 -17.07 10.29
C HIS A 195 -13.59 -18.48 10.19
N ASP A 196 -13.00 -19.37 9.39
CA ASP A 196 -13.46 -20.76 9.23
C ASP A 196 -13.28 -21.58 10.53
N LEU A 197 -12.21 -21.34 11.28
CA LEU A 197 -11.93 -22.07 12.52
C LEU A 197 -12.74 -21.58 13.72
N TYR A 198 -12.98 -20.27 13.83
CA TYR A 198 -13.57 -19.65 15.02
C TYR A 198 -14.94 -19.03 14.79
N GLY A 199 -15.42 -18.98 13.55
CA GLY A 199 -16.69 -18.34 13.18
C GLY A 199 -16.68 -16.81 13.37
N SER A 200 -15.52 -16.21 13.54
CA SER A 200 -15.35 -14.77 13.78
C SER A 200 -14.01 -14.27 13.25
N TYR A 201 -13.95 -13.00 12.89
CA TYR A 201 -12.73 -12.31 12.54
C TYR A 201 -11.93 -11.75 13.72
N ASP A 202 -12.38 -11.94 14.97
CA ASP A 202 -11.75 -11.33 16.15
C ASP A 202 -10.28 -11.73 16.33
N TYR A 203 -9.90 -12.91 15.87
CA TYR A 203 -8.51 -13.40 15.90
C TYR A 203 -7.69 -12.98 14.67
N ALA A 204 -8.34 -12.45 13.64
CA ALA A 204 -7.68 -12.01 12.42
C ALA A 204 -7.27 -10.52 12.49
N TRP A 205 -7.99 -9.75 13.28
CA TRP A 205 -7.74 -8.32 13.48
C TRP A 205 -6.75 -8.08 14.62
#